data_e6d8120b74838faa6c9962d2e2a5ad92
#
_entry.id   e6d8120b74838faa6c9962d2e2a5ad92
#
_cell.length_a   1.000
_cell.length_b   1.000
_cell.length_c   1.000
_cell.angle_alpha   90.00
_cell.angle_beta   90.00
_cell.angle_gamma   90.00
#
_symmetry.space_group_name_H-M   'P 1'
#
loop_
_entity.id
_entity.type
_entity.pdbx_description
1 polymer ?
#
loop_
_entity_poly.entity_id
_entity_poly.type
_entity_poly.pdbx_seq_one_letter_code
_entity_poly.pdbx_strand_id
1 'polypeptide(L)'
;MKYALVTGGSRGIGRAVSCKLAEMGYFILINYQSNDAEAEKTLQLVQEKGSNGEIMKFDGTDPAAIALALNNWASQHPDEYIEVLINNAGIRKDNLMLWMTGEEWNKVLDISLNGFFYVTQHLLKNMLVKRYGRIVNIVSLSGIQGMPGQANYSAAKGGVIAATKALAQEVAKKKV
;
A
#
# COMPACT_ATOMS: atom_id res chain seq x y z
N MET A 1 -2.40 7.15 -19.60
CA MET A 1 -3.11 7.61 -18.36
C MET A 1 -2.16 7.50 -17.17
N LYS A 2 -2.40 8.20 -16.06
CA LYS A 2 -1.54 8.10 -14.85
C LYS A 2 -2.25 7.25 -13.82
N TYR A 3 -1.62 6.17 -13.36
CA TYR A 3 -2.23 5.21 -12.44
C TYR A 3 -1.58 5.26 -11.06
N ALA A 4 -2.43 5.22 -10.02
CA ALA A 4 -2.00 5.15 -8.64
C ALA A 4 -2.68 3.97 -7.93
N LEU A 5 -1.89 3.11 -7.28
CA LEU A 5 -2.38 2.03 -6.42
C LEU A 5 -2.35 2.48 -4.96
N VAL A 6 -3.48 2.33 -4.26
CA VAL A 6 -3.59 2.60 -2.84
C VAL A 6 -3.95 1.31 -2.11
N THR A 7 -3.02 0.75 -1.34
CA THR A 7 -3.30 -0.43 -0.52
C THR A 7 -4.14 -0.05 0.71
N GLY A 8 -5.15 -0.87 1.03
CA GLY A 8 -6.11 -0.52 2.07
C GLY A 8 -6.89 0.77 1.76
N GLY A 9 -7.19 1.00 0.47
CA GLY A 9 -7.82 2.21 -0.05
C GLY A 9 -9.31 2.37 0.27
N SER A 10 -9.96 1.33 0.80
CA SER A 10 -11.42 1.31 0.97
C SER A 10 -11.96 2.23 2.07
N ARG A 11 -11.15 2.68 3.03
CA ARG A 11 -11.59 3.52 4.16
C ARG A 11 -10.45 4.36 4.75
N GLY A 12 -10.81 5.23 5.70
CA GLY A 12 -9.85 5.99 6.51
C GLY A 12 -8.85 6.80 5.69
N ILE A 13 -7.56 6.70 6.04
CA ILE A 13 -6.47 7.42 5.37
C ILE A 13 -6.37 6.99 3.89
N GLY A 14 -6.48 5.69 3.61
CA GLY A 14 -6.42 5.20 2.23
C GLY A 14 -7.49 5.80 1.33
N ARG A 15 -8.73 5.90 1.81
CA ARG A 15 -9.82 6.58 1.09
C ARG A 15 -9.50 8.06 0.84
N ALA A 16 -9.07 8.77 1.87
CA ALA A 16 -8.73 10.20 1.74
C ALA A 16 -7.61 10.43 0.72
N VAL A 17 -6.58 9.57 0.74
CA VAL A 17 -5.49 9.59 -0.24
C VAL A 17 -6.00 9.28 -1.65
N SER A 18 -6.87 8.28 -1.81
CA SER A 18 -7.49 7.93 -3.09
C SER A 18 -8.25 9.13 -3.69
N CYS A 19 -9.08 9.79 -2.89
CA CYS A 19 -9.79 11.00 -3.32
C CYS A 19 -8.82 12.13 -3.69
N LYS A 20 -7.75 12.32 -2.92
CA LYS A 20 -6.76 13.38 -3.20
C LYS A 20 -5.99 13.14 -4.49
N LEU A 21 -5.58 11.90 -4.74
CA LEU A 21 -4.92 11.53 -6.00
C LEU A 21 -5.87 11.65 -7.19
N ALA A 22 -7.15 11.35 -7.00
CA ALA A 22 -8.19 11.58 -8.02
C ALA A 22 -8.28 13.06 -8.42
N GLU A 23 -8.30 14.00 -7.45
CA GLU A 23 -8.25 15.44 -7.71
C GLU A 23 -6.99 15.88 -8.47
N MET A 24 -5.90 15.11 -8.34
CA MET A 24 -4.64 15.34 -9.07
C MET A 24 -4.62 14.70 -10.47
N GLY A 25 -5.72 14.08 -10.89
CA GLY A 25 -5.88 13.49 -12.23
C GLY A 25 -5.35 12.07 -12.38
N TYR A 26 -5.13 11.33 -11.28
CA TYR A 26 -4.76 9.92 -11.33
C TYR A 26 -5.99 9.03 -11.46
N PHE A 27 -5.90 7.99 -12.27
CA PHE A 27 -6.80 6.84 -12.21
C PHE A 27 -6.43 5.98 -10.99
N ILE A 28 -7.39 5.65 -10.12
CA ILE A 28 -7.11 5.06 -8.83
C ILE A 28 -7.41 3.56 -8.80
N LEU A 29 -6.41 2.76 -8.50
CA LEU A 29 -6.56 1.35 -8.17
C LEU A 29 -6.74 1.23 -6.65
N ILE A 30 -7.96 0.91 -6.21
CA ILE A 30 -8.34 0.88 -4.81
C ILE A 30 -8.22 -0.54 -4.30
N ASN A 31 -7.07 -0.88 -3.66
CA ASN A 31 -6.94 -2.21 -3.06
C ASN A 31 -7.71 -2.31 -1.73
N TYR A 32 -8.32 -3.47 -1.55
CA TYR A 32 -8.98 -3.85 -0.31
C TYR A 32 -9.00 -5.39 -0.16
N GLN A 33 -9.30 -5.88 1.05
CA GLN A 33 -9.30 -7.33 1.33
C GLN A 33 -10.71 -7.92 1.36
N SER A 34 -11.67 -7.32 2.07
CA SER A 34 -12.92 -7.99 2.40
C SER A 34 -14.19 -7.14 2.35
N ASN A 35 -14.12 -5.83 2.52
CA ASN A 35 -15.32 -5.00 2.58
C ASN A 35 -15.62 -4.35 1.24
N ASP A 36 -16.41 -5.04 0.42
CA ASP A 36 -16.78 -4.61 -0.93
C ASP A 36 -17.55 -3.28 -0.89
N ALA A 37 -18.50 -3.11 0.03
CA ALA A 37 -19.31 -1.89 0.12
C ALA A 37 -18.46 -0.63 0.42
N GLU A 38 -17.45 -0.75 1.30
CA GLU A 38 -16.56 0.37 1.58
C GLU A 38 -15.61 0.68 0.42
N ALA A 39 -15.22 -0.32 -0.37
CA ALA A 39 -14.43 -0.12 -1.57
C ALA A 39 -15.24 0.58 -2.67
N GLU A 40 -16.46 0.13 -2.92
CA GLU A 40 -17.42 0.78 -3.85
C GLU A 40 -17.68 2.23 -3.46
N LYS A 41 -17.92 2.50 -2.18
CA LYS A 41 -18.09 3.87 -1.66
C LYS A 41 -16.87 4.74 -1.96
N THR A 42 -15.65 4.19 -1.83
CA THR A 42 -14.44 4.94 -2.18
C THR A 42 -14.36 5.21 -3.67
N LEU A 43 -14.74 4.25 -4.50
CA LEU A 43 -14.79 4.43 -5.95
C LEU A 43 -15.77 5.54 -6.37
N GLN A 44 -16.96 5.57 -5.78
CA GLN A 44 -17.92 6.66 -6.01
C GLN A 44 -17.34 8.03 -5.66
N LEU A 45 -16.69 8.14 -4.49
CA LEU A 45 -16.04 9.40 -4.08
C LEU A 45 -14.89 9.80 -5.03
N VAL A 46 -14.13 8.86 -5.57
CA VAL A 46 -13.09 9.11 -6.59
C VAL A 46 -13.72 9.68 -7.86
N GLN A 47 -14.86 9.14 -8.29
CA GLN A 47 -15.59 9.62 -9.45
C GLN A 47 -16.17 11.02 -9.24
N GLU A 48 -16.70 11.32 -8.05
CA GLU A 48 -17.16 12.67 -7.66
C GLU A 48 -16.03 13.71 -7.68
N LYS A 49 -14.75 13.28 -7.55
CA LYS A 49 -13.57 14.15 -7.67
C LYS A 49 -13.11 14.38 -9.12
N GLY A 50 -13.89 13.93 -10.09
CA GLY A 50 -13.63 14.16 -11.51
C GLY A 50 -12.60 13.21 -12.14
N SER A 51 -12.23 12.13 -11.45
CA SER A 51 -11.39 11.08 -11.99
C SER A 51 -12.18 9.76 -12.12
N ASN A 52 -11.45 8.66 -12.32
CA ASN A 52 -12.04 7.33 -12.34
C ASN A 52 -11.10 6.36 -11.59
N GLY A 53 -11.56 5.14 -11.40
CA GLY A 53 -10.79 4.12 -10.72
C GLY A 53 -11.43 2.75 -10.88
N GLU A 54 -10.79 1.77 -10.29
CA GLU A 54 -11.31 0.41 -10.14
C GLU A 54 -10.96 -0.15 -8.77
N ILE A 55 -11.80 -1.05 -8.28
CA ILE A 55 -11.53 -1.79 -7.05
C ILE A 55 -10.68 -3.03 -7.37
N MET A 56 -9.66 -3.26 -6.55
CA MET A 56 -8.71 -4.37 -6.73
C MET A 56 -8.67 -5.23 -5.46
N LYS A 57 -9.40 -6.33 -5.47
CA LYS A 57 -9.52 -7.20 -4.30
C LYS A 57 -8.36 -8.19 -4.23
N PHE A 58 -7.49 -8.03 -3.24
CA PHE A 58 -6.49 -9.03 -2.87
C PHE A 58 -6.06 -8.86 -1.41
N ASP A 59 -5.63 -9.95 -0.81
CA ASP A 59 -4.98 -9.94 0.50
C ASP A 59 -3.51 -9.51 0.34
N GLY A 60 -3.14 -8.42 1.01
CA GLY A 60 -1.77 -7.89 1.00
C GLY A 60 -0.73 -8.78 1.68
N THR A 61 -1.16 -9.88 2.35
CA THR A 61 -0.26 -10.85 2.96
C THR A 61 0.01 -12.07 2.06
N ASP A 62 -0.71 -12.18 0.94
CA ASP A 62 -0.58 -13.29 0.00
C ASP A 62 0.16 -12.85 -1.28
N PRO A 63 1.45 -13.21 -1.45
CA PRO A 63 2.22 -12.85 -2.63
C PRO A 63 1.61 -13.38 -3.95
N ALA A 64 0.95 -14.54 -3.92
CA ALA A 64 0.34 -15.12 -5.10
C ALA A 64 -0.92 -14.33 -5.52
N ALA A 65 -1.76 -13.95 -4.56
CA ALA A 65 -2.92 -13.10 -4.82
C ALA A 65 -2.52 -11.71 -5.33
N ILE A 66 -1.47 -11.11 -4.76
CA ILE A 66 -0.90 -9.84 -5.23
C ILE A 66 -0.43 -9.97 -6.68
N ALA A 67 0.41 -10.98 -6.97
CA ALA A 67 0.94 -11.20 -8.30
C ALA A 67 -0.18 -11.44 -9.33
N LEU A 68 -1.17 -12.25 -8.98
CA LEU A 68 -2.32 -12.52 -9.85
C LEU A 68 -3.09 -11.24 -10.18
N ALA A 69 -3.45 -10.44 -9.18
CA ALA A 69 -4.21 -9.21 -9.36
C ALA A 69 -3.44 -8.18 -10.22
N LEU A 70 -2.17 -7.96 -9.90
CA LEU A 70 -1.34 -6.97 -10.61
C LEU A 70 -0.96 -7.42 -12.03
N ASN A 71 -0.71 -8.73 -12.25
CA ASN A 71 -0.45 -9.26 -13.60
C ASN A 71 -1.71 -9.22 -14.47
N ASN A 72 -2.88 -9.55 -13.92
CA ASN A 72 -4.15 -9.42 -14.64
C ASN A 72 -4.40 -7.97 -15.07
N TRP A 73 -4.18 -7.02 -14.15
CA TRP A 73 -4.29 -5.60 -14.50
C TRP A 73 -3.29 -5.22 -15.61
N ALA A 74 -2.02 -5.61 -15.49
CA ALA A 74 -1.00 -5.30 -16.49
C ALA A 74 -1.31 -5.91 -17.87
N SER A 75 -1.90 -7.10 -17.91
CA SER A 75 -2.29 -7.75 -19.17
C SER A 75 -3.43 -7.03 -19.92
N GLN A 76 -4.30 -6.34 -19.16
CA GLN A 76 -5.38 -5.52 -19.70
C GLN A 76 -4.90 -4.11 -20.10
N HIS A 77 -3.72 -3.70 -19.62
CA HIS A 77 -3.15 -2.37 -19.84
C HIS A 77 -1.68 -2.48 -20.29
N PRO A 78 -1.40 -3.07 -21.48
CA PRO A 78 -0.04 -3.47 -21.88
C PRO A 78 0.93 -2.29 -22.06
N ASP A 79 0.43 -1.09 -22.38
CA ASP A 79 1.25 0.11 -22.59
C ASP A 79 1.36 0.99 -21.33
N GLU A 80 0.63 0.65 -20.29
CA GLU A 80 0.52 1.44 -19.07
C GLU A 80 1.31 0.81 -17.91
N TYR A 81 1.51 1.57 -16.86
CA TYR A 81 2.08 1.06 -15.60
C TYR A 81 1.59 1.89 -14.41
N ILE A 82 1.66 1.32 -13.24
CA ILE A 82 1.31 2.00 -11.99
C ILE A 82 2.51 2.85 -11.56
N GLU A 83 2.39 4.18 -11.70
CA GLU A 83 3.50 5.11 -11.43
C GLU A 83 3.52 5.61 -9.98
N VAL A 84 2.38 5.52 -9.26
CA VAL A 84 2.29 5.90 -7.85
C VAL A 84 1.80 4.70 -7.03
N LEU A 85 2.54 4.38 -5.98
CA LEU A 85 2.17 3.37 -4.98
C LEU A 85 2.04 4.02 -3.61
N ILE A 86 0.87 3.85 -2.99
CA ILE A 86 0.64 4.22 -1.60
C ILE A 86 0.51 2.94 -0.77
N ASN A 87 1.55 2.60 -0.03
CA ASN A 87 1.53 1.53 0.96
C ASN A 87 0.87 2.05 2.25
N ASN A 88 -0.44 1.88 2.34
CA ASN A 88 -1.25 2.34 3.47
C ASN A 88 -1.86 1.18 4.27
N ALA A 89 -2.03 -0.01 3.69
CA ALA A 89 -2.58 -1.16 4.39
C ALA A 89 -1.82 -1.42 5.70
N GLY A 90 -2.58 -1.64 6.77
CA GLY A 90 -2.02 -1.90 8.09
C GLY A 90 -3.11 -2.10 9.12
N ILE A 91 -2.78 -2.85 10.15
CA ILE A 91 -3.63 -3.09 11.33
C ILE A 91 -2.85 -2.88 12.61
N ARG A 92 -3.57 -2.76 13.70
CA ARG A 92 -3.02 -2.83 15.06
C ARG A 92 -3.61 -4.01 15.81
N LYS A 93 -2.77 -4.66 16.60
CA LYS A 93 -3.12 -5.67 17.60
C LYS A 93 -2.33 -5.33 18.86
N ASP A 94 -2.87 -4.39 19.64
CA ASP A 94 -2.19 -3.83 20.78
C ASP A 94 -2.28 -4.82 21.96
N ASN A 95 -1.12 -5.20 22.51
CA ASN A 95 -0.99 -6.04 23.70
C ASN A 95 0.39 -5.81 24.33
N LEU A 96 0.53 -5.96 25.64
CA LEU A 96 1.85 -5.89 26.27
C LEU A 96 2.70 -7.11 25.84
N MET A 97 4.01 -6.93 25.69
CA MET A 97 4.93 -7.96 25.20
C MET A 97 4.80 -9.29 25.95
N LEU A 98 4.55 -9.22 27.26
CA LEU A 98 4.39 -10.43 28.09
C LEU A 98 3.19 -11.30 27.68
N TRP A 99 2.14 -10.68 27.17
CA TRP A 99 0.89 -11.36 26.80
C TRP A 99 0.62 -11.36 25.29
N MET A 100 1.48 -10.71 24.51
CA MET A 100 1.36 -10.69 23.06
C MET A 100 1.57 -12.09 22.49
N THR A 101 0.59 -12.58 21.74
CA THR A 101 0.70 -13.88 21.08
C THR A 101 1.53 -13.79 19.81
N GLY A 102 2.12 -14.93 19.38
CA GLY A 102 2.81 -15.02 18.10
C GLY A 102 1.89 -14.69 16.90
N GLU A 103 0.60 -15.02 17.01
CA GLU A 103 -0.39 -14.66 15.98
C GLU A 103 -0.60 -13.14 15.89
N GLU A 104 -0.78 -12.45 17.01
CA GLU A 104 -0.89 -10.98 17.04
C GLU A 104 0.36 -10.30 16.48
N TRP A 105 1.53 -10.81 16.83
CA TRP A 105 2.79 -10.34 16.31
C TRP A 105 2.89 -10.51 14.80
N ASN A 106 2.79 -11.75 14.31
CA ASN A 106 2.95 -12.06 12.90
C ASN A 106 1.92 -11.35 12.02
N LYS A 107 0.66 -11.32 12.43
CA LYS A 107 -0.41 -10.69 11.64
C LYS A 107 -0.15 -9.20 11.39
N VAL A 108 0.39 -8.48 12.37
CA VAL A 108 0.73 -7.05 12.21
C VAL A 108 1.93 -6.87 11.28
N LEU A 109 2.98 -7.71 11.42
CA LEU A 109 4.14 -7.69 10.55
C LEU A 109 3.77 -8.07 9.11
N ASP A 110 2.99 -9.12 8.93
CA ASP A 110 2.60 -9.62 7.62
C ASP A 110 1.86 -8.54 6.81
N ILE A 111 0.87 -7.90 7.41
CA ILE A 111 0.10 -6.87 6.69
C ILE A 111 0.93 -5.60 6.48
N SER A 112 1.65 -5.13 7.51
CA SER A 112 2.25 -3.79 7.48
C SER A 112 3.67 -3.77 6.91
N LEU A 113 4.46 -4.82 7.10
CA LEU A 113 5.85 -4.90 6.66
C LEU A 113 6.02 -5.81 5.44
N ASN A 114 5.54 -7.06 5.52
CA ASN A 114 5.66 -8.00 4.41
C ASN A 114 4.79 -7.56 3.23
N GLY A 115 3.57 -7.07 3.47
CA GLY A 115 2.69 -6.53 2.43
C GLY A 115 3.30 -5.33 1.69
N PHE A 116 3.94 -4.41 2.42
CA PHE A 116 4.75 -3.34 1.81
C PHE A 116 5.80 -3.90 0.84
N PHE A 117 6.55 -4.91 1.28
CA PHE A 117 7.60 -5.53 0.47
C PHE A 117 7.03 -6.16 -0.81
N TYR A 118 6.02 -7.02 -0.70
CA TYR A 118 5.48 -7.77 -1.84
C TYR A 118 4.90 -6.85 -2.92
N VAL A 119 4.09 -5.86 -2.54
CA VAL A 119 3.48 -4.94 -3.51
C VAL A 119 4.54 -4.04 -4.13
N THR A 120 5.46 -3.50 -3.32
CA THR A 120 6.53 -2.64 -3.81
C THR A 120 7.44 -3.38 -4.80
N GLN A 121 7.90 -4.58 -4.44
CA GLN A 121 8.78 -5.39 -5.30
C GLN A 121 8.14 -5.68 -6.66
N HIS A 122 6.84 -6.00 -6.67
CA HIS A 122 6.11 -6.31 -7.90
C HIS A 122 6.06 -5.11 -8.87
N LEU A 123 5.82 -3.91 -8.36
CA LEU A 123 5.67 -2.71 -9.19
C LEU A 123 7.00 -2.05 -9.56
N LEU A 124 8.03 -2.26 -8.76
CA LEU A 124 9.30 -1.54 -8.86
C LEU A 124 9.97 -1.71 -10.22
N LYS A 125 9.92 -2.90 -10.82
CA LYS A 125 10.54 -3.18 -12.13
C LYS A 125 10.06 -2.20 -13.20
N ASN A 126 8.76 -1.99 -13.31
CA ASN A 126 8.17 -1.10 -14.30
C ASN A 126 8.54 0.37 -14.04
N MET A 127 8.53 0.81 -12.78
CA MET A 127 8.97 2.15 -12.40
C MET A 127 10.44 2.39 -12.80
N LEU A 128 11.32 1.42 -12.59
CA LEU A 128 12.74 1.50 -12.97
C LEU A 128 12.93 1.56 -14.47
N VAL A 129 12.20 0.76 -15.25
CA VAL A 129 12.25 0.75 -16.72
C VAL A 129 11.75 2.08 -17.30
N LYS A 130 10.63 2.57 -16.80
CA LYS A 130 10.03 3.86 -17.21
C LYS A 130 10.78 5.07 -16.62
N ARG A 131 11.73 4.85 -15.71
CA ARG A 131 12.52 5.89 -15.03
C ARG A 131 11.65 6.95 -14.34
N TYR A 132 10.52 6.53 -13.81
CA TYR A 132 9.65 7.34 -12.99
C TYR A 132 8.78 6.46 -12.10
N GLY A 133 8.67 6.82 -10.83
CA GLY A 133 7.79 6.21 -9.85
C GLY A 133 7.74 7.03 -8.57
N ARG A 134 6.67 6.89 -7.80
CA ARG A 134 6.52 7.48 -6.47
C ARG A 134 5.96 6.44 -5.52
N ILE A 135 6.74 6.09 -4.53
CA ILE A 135 6.36 5.14 -3.49
C ILE A 135 6.23 5.90 -2.18
N VAL A 136 5.01 5.98 -1.67
CA VAL A 136 4.70 6.65 -0.41
C VAL A 136 4.27 5.60 0.62
N ASN A 137 4.95 5.56 1.75
CA ASN A 137 4.67 4.60 2.81
C ASN A 137 4.03 5.29 4.01
N ILE A 138 2.82 4.88 4.37
CA ILE A 138 2.10 5.40 5.54
C ILE A 138 2.65 4.68 6.78
N VAL A 139 3.45 5.40 7.53
CA VAL A 139 4.11 4.93 8.74
C VAL A 139 3.47 5.51 10.01
N SER A 140 4.14 5.46 11.14
CA SER A 140 3.64 5.96 12.42
C SER A 140 4.79 6.48 13.28
N LEU A 141 4.48 7.42 14.16
CA LEU A 141 5.39 7.83 15.23
C LEU A 141 5.78 6.65 16.13
N SER A 142 4.90 5.65 16.29
CA SER A 142 5.23 4.41 17.01
C SER A 142 6.44 3.68 16.41
N GLY A 143 6.70 3.81 15.10
CA GLY A 143 7.87 3.23 14.44
C GLY A 143 9.18 4.00 14.72
N ILE A 144 9.10 5.20 15.27
CA ILE A 144 10.26 6.04 15.62
C ILE A 144 10.53 5.97 17.13
N GLN A 145 9.50 6.17 17.93
CA GLN A 145 9.63 6.32 19.39
C GLN A 145 9.35 5.02 20.16
N GLY A 146 8.61 4.07 19.54
CA GLY A 146 8.00 2.97 20.24
C GLY A 146 6.81 3.42 21.10
N MET A 147 5.88 2.48 21.36
CA MET A 147 4.73 2.73 22.23
C MET A 147 4.46 1.50 23.08
N PRO A 148 4.22 1.62 24.39
CA PRO A 148 3.80 0.51 25.22
C PRO A 148 2.58 -0.20 24.64
N GLY A 149 2.58 -1.53 24.63
CA GLY A 149 1.52 -2.34 24.04
C GLY A 149 1.53 -2.44 22.51
N GLN A 150 2.45 -1.77 21.82
CA GLN A 150 2.53 -1.76 20.35
C GLN A 150 3.89 -2.28 19.83
N ALA A 151 4.51 -3.24 20.50
CA ALA A 151 5.82 -3.74 20.10
C ALA A 151 5.81 -4.27 18.64
N ASN A 152 4.79 -5.04 18.25
CA ASN A 152 4.60 -5.54 16.91
C ASN A 152 4.39 -4.42 15.88
N TYR A 153 3.51 -3.46 16.17
CA TYR A 153 3.21 -2.33 15.29
C TYR A 153 4.40 -1.38 15.15
N SER A 154 5.09 -1.10 16.25
CA SER A 154 6.33 -0.30 16.27
C SER A 154 7.43 -0.95 15.45
N ALA A 155 7.63 -2.27 15.61
CA ALA A 155 8.58 -3.04 14.81
C ALA A 155 8.26 -2.99 13.32
N ALA A 156 6.98 -3.22 12.94
CA ALA A 156 6.56 -3.18 11.55
C ALA A 156 6.76 -1.79 10.92
N LYS A 157 6.29 -0.72 11.58
CA LYS A 157 6.41 0.65 11.07
C LYS A 157 7.85 1.16 11.09
N GLY A 158 8.65 0.79 12.08
CA GLY A 158 10.09 1.05 12.12
C GLY A 158 10.84 0.35 10.99
N GLY A 159 10.49 -0.92 10.72
CA GLY A 159 11.00 -1.69 9.59
C GLY A 159 10.71 -1.03 8.25
N VAL A 160 9.46 -0.57 8.02
CA VAL A 160 9.09 0.16 6.81
C VAL A 160 9.88 1.47 6.67
N ILE A 161 10.11 2.22 7.76
CA ILE A 161 10.92 3.45 7.73
C ILE A 161 12.35 3.14 7.28
N ALA A 162 12.97 2.12 7.86
CA ALA A 162 14.34 1.71 7.51
C ALA A 162 14.43 1.21 6.05
N ALA A 163 13.49 0.35 5.64
CA ALA A 163 13.41 -0.17 4.28
C ALA A 163 13.17 0.93 3.26
N THR A 164 12.36 1.95 3.57
CA THR A 164 12.13 3.12 2.71
C THR A 164 13.44 3.88 2.45
N LYS A 165 14.25 4.09 3.49
CA LYS A 165 15.54 4.77 3.35
C LYS A 165 16.53 3.99 2.50
N ALA A 166 16.58 2.66 2.67
CA ALA A 166 17.43 1.79 1.87
C ALA A 166 16.99 1.80 0.40
N LEU A 167 15.70 1.55 0.14
CA LEU A 167 15.15 1.55 -1.21
C LEU A 167 15.38 2.89 -1.93
N ALA A 168 15.19 4.01 -1.25
CA ALA A 168 15.44 5.33 -1.85
C ALA A 168 16.87 5.49 -2.38
N GLN A 169 17.87 4.94 -1.66
CA GLN A 169 19.28 4.95 -2.13
C GLN A 169 19.48 4.07 -3.37
N GLU A 170 18.81 2.93 -3.45
CA GLU A 170 18.89 2.01 -4.57
C GLU A 170 18.32 2.61 -5.87
N VAL A 171 17.20 3.34 -5.77
CA VAL A 171 16.39 3.71 -6.94
C VAL A 171 16.45 5.19 -7.32
N ALA A 172 16.99 6.07 -6.47
CA ALA A 172 17.04 7.52 -6.71
C ALA A 172 17.62 7.91 -8.06
N LYS A 173 18.70 7.25 -8.51
CA LYS A 173 19.32 7.49 -9.83
C LYS A 173 18.40 7.15 -11.01
N LYS A 174 17.32 6.41 -10.77
CA LYS A 174 16.28 6.03 -11.74
C LYS A 174 15.03 6.92 -11.65
N LYS A 175 15.06 7.97 -10.83
CA LYS A 175 13.96 8.90 -10.59
C LYS A 175 12.70 8.25 -9.96
N VAL A 176 12.90 7.19 -9.17
CA VAL A 176 11.87 6.56 -8.35
C VAL A 176 12.06 7.02 -6.90
#